data_4c01ca85dc0b57459028cfc617b5977c
#
_entry.id   4c01ca85dc0b57459028cfc617b5977c
#
_cell.length_a   1.000
_cell.length_b   1.000
_cell.length_c   1.000
_cell.angle_alpha   90.00
_cell.angle_beta   90.00
_cell.angle_gamma   90.00
#
_symmetry.space_group_name_H-M   'P 1'
#
loop_
_entity.id
_entity.type
_entity.pdbx_description
1 polymer ?
#
loop_
_entity_poly.entity_id
_entity_poly.type
_entity_poly.pdbx_seq_one_letter_code
_entity_poly.pdbx_strand_id
1 'polypeptide(L)'
;MQNTLNDQNPGPAPSFRELVAVFARIGALSFGGPAGQIGMMHKTLVEERRWLSEERFLHALNYCMLLPGPEAQQLATYIGWLLFGVRGGIVSGLLFVLPGLAIILGLSAAYVLYQDATWLAGLFFGLKAAVLAIVVEAVIRLGRRTLKTTFLRCVAAAAFVALFFFSLPFPLVVFAAGLAGYLMTRAGGQQTQDGVAKGDGPPGAKTPGVARTIATLVFWILVWQSPVLALWAFGAPESLSSLFAFFSKMALVTFGGAYAVLAYVAQVAVADYGWLKPGEMLDGLALAETTPGPLVLVLSFVGFLVGFREASGLGPVTGGIIGGLLVAWATFVPSFVFIFAGAPLIERLRGNALLSGALSAITAAVVGVILNLAIWFGLHVLFKEVRHVDLFPPIGFGLSVPVWSSLDPIALVLFAASAVMLFVLKLGMVPVLAISAAAGFLAQIVLIQ
;
A
#
# COMPACT_ATOMS: atom_id res chain seq x y z
N MET A 1 -42.06 8.83 -6.92
CA MET A 1 -41.24 7.64 -7.19
C MET A 1 -40.51 7.30 -5.91
N GLN A 2 -41.24 6.76 -4.99
CA GLN A 2 -40.80 6.12 -3.76
C GLN A 2 -40.76 4.62 -4.03
N ASN A 3 -39.82 3.93 -3.45
CA ASN A 3 -39.62 2.48 -3.41
C ASN A 3 -38.67 1.91 -4.44
N THR A 4 -37.44 1.72 -3.99
CA THR A 4 -36.69 0.43 -4.14
C THR A 4 -35.37 0.47 -3.33
N LEU A 5 -35.40 0.98 -2.10
CA LEU A 5 -34.40 0.59 -1.10
C LEU A 5 -34.98 -0.64 -0.38
N ASN A 6 -35.18 -1.69 -1.14
CA ASN A 6 -35.68 -2.92 -0.60
C ASN A 6 -34.50 -3.67 0.07
N ASP A 7 -34.63 -3.85 1.37
CA ASP A 7 -33.92 -4.78 2.23
C ASP A 7 -33.36 -5.97 1.45
N GLN A 8 -32.08 -5.89 1.08
CA GLN A 8 -31.42 -7.04 0.49
C GLN A 8 -31.02 -7.97 1.62
N ASN A 9 -31.96 -8.82 2.03
CA ASN A 9 -31.62 -9.95 2.87
C ASN A 9 -30.38 -10.64 2.30
N PRO A 10 -29.36 -10.90 3.11
CA PRO A 10 -28.20 -11.65 2.66
C PRO A 10 -28.68 -12.95 2.02
N GLY A 11 -28.08 -13.30 0.89
CA GLY A 11 -28.33 -14.55 0.21
C GLY A 11 -27.97 -15.78 1.09
N PRO A 12 -28.13 -16.99 0.60
CA PRO A 12 -27.78 -18.19 1.35
C PRO A 12 -26.29 -18.13 1.76
N ALA A 13 -25.99 -18.58 2.97
CA ALA A 13 -24.62 -18.61 3.48
C ALA A 13 -23.72 -19.44 2.52
N PRO A 14 -22.56 -18.91 2.09
CA PRO A 14 -21.68 -19.63 1.17
C PRO A 14 -21.12 -20.90 1.80
N SER A 15 -20.79 -21.89 0.96
CA SER A 15 -19.94 -23.00 1.37
C SER A 15 -18.47 -22.55 1.48
N PHE A 16 -17.66 -23.26 2.28
CA PHE A 16 -16.24 -22.96 2.38
C PHE A 16 -15.51 -23.09 1.03
N ARG A 17 -15.93 -24.03 0.18
CA ARG A 17 -15.39 -24.21 -1.17
C ARG A 17 -15.69 -23.00 -2.07
N GLU A 18 -16.87 -22.43 -1.95
CA GLU A 18 -17.23 -21.20 -2.68
C GLU A 18 -16.40 -20.00 -2.19
N LEU A 19 -16.16 -19.87 -0.88
CA LEU A 19 -15.28 -18.86 -0.33
C LEU A 19 -13.89 -18.96 -0.99
N VAL A 20 -13.29 -20.16 -1.00
CA VAL A 20 -11.97 -20.40 -1.62
C VAL A 20 -11.97 -19.98 -3.10
N ALA A 21 -12.96 -20.44 -3.87
CA ALA A 21 -13.03 -20.14 -5.30
C ALA A 21 -13.19 -18.63 -5.58
N VAL A 22 -14.02 -17.95 -4.80
CA VAL A 22 -14.29 -16.51 -4.97
C VAL A 22 -13.06 -15.68 -4.58
N PHE A 23 -12.43 -15.95 -3.44
CA PHE A 23 -11.24 -15.19 -3.03
C PHE A 23 -10.02 -15.52 -3.89
N ALA A 24 -9.87 -16.73 -4.39
CA ALA A 24 -8.84 -17.05 -5.39
C ALA A 24 -9.03 -16.24 -6.68
N ARG A 25 -10.28 -16.13 -7.16
CA ARG A 25 -10.62 -15.30 -8.34
C ARG A 25 -10.36 -13.81 -8.06
N ILE A 26 -10.80 -13.30 -6.89
CA ILE A 26 -10.55 -11.91 -6.50
C ILE A 26 -9.04 -11.65 -6.46
N GLY A 27 -8.25 -12.49 -5.79
CA GLY A 27 -6.80 -12.32 -5.70
C GLY A 27 -6.10 -12.32 -7.06
N ALA A 28 -6.54 -13.19 -7.99
CA ALA A 28 -5.95 -13.29 -9.33
C ALA A 28 -6.35 -12.14 -10.28
N LEU A 29 -7.50 -11.49 -10.04
CA LEU A 29 -8.06 -10.47 -10.95
C LEU A 29 -8.09 -9.05 -10.34
N SER A 30 -7.59 -8.86 -9.13
CA SER A 30 -7.58 -7.56 -8.43
C SER A 30 -6.47 -6.67 -8.94
N PHE A 31 -6.75 -5.86 -9.93
CA PHE A 31 -5.88 -4.79 -10.42
C PHE A 31 -6.39 -3.42 -9.99
N GLY A 32 -5.56 -2.39 -10.12
CA GLY A 32 -5.99 -1.00 -9.96
C GLY A 32 -5.90 -0.44 -8.55
N GLY A 33 -5.01 -0.98 -7.73
CA GLY A 33 -4.73 -0.49 -6.38
C GLY A 33 -5.89 -0.73 -5.40
N PRO A 34 -5.81 -0.18 -4.17
CA PRO A 34 -6.79 -0.47 -3.11
C PRO A 34 -8.24 -0.17 -3.51
N ALA A 35 -8.48 0.92 -4.22
CA ALA A 35 -9.85 1.33 -4.60
C ALA A 35 -10.49 0.34 -5.60
N GLY A 36 -9.73 -0.13 -6.59
CA GLY A 36 -10.19 -1.13 -7.55
C GLY A 36 -10.46 -2.48 -6.89
N GLN A 37 -9.58 -2.88 -5.97
CA GLN A 37 -9.69 -4.12 -5.21
C GLN A 37 -10.91 -4.15 -4.28
N ILE A 38 -11.11 -3.06 -3.53
CA ILE A 38 -12.28 -2.89 -2.66
C ILE A 38 -13.57 -2.87 -3.50
N GLY A 39 -13.56 -2.15 -4.64
CA GLY A 39 -14.68 -2.12 -5.58
C GLY A 39 -15.01 -3.50 -6.15
N MET A 40 -14.00 -4.31 -6.50
CA MET A 40 -14.19 -5.70 -6.95
C MET A 40 -14.78 -6.58 -5.84
N MET A 41 -14.29 -6.46 -4.61
CA MET A 41 -14.85 -7.19 -3.46
C MET A 41 -16.30 -6.78 -3.22
N HIS A 42 -16.60 -5.48 -3.25
CA HIS A 42 -17.96 -4.97 -3.10
C HIS A 42 -18.89 -5.57 -4.16
N LYS A 43 -18.54 -5.40 -5.44
CA LYS A 43 -19.32 -5.94 -6.56
C LYS A 43 -19.58 -7.45 -6.41
N THR A 44 -18.52 -8.22 -6.11
CA THR A 44 -18.62 -9.67 -6.04
C THR A 44 -19.39 -10.14 -4.82
N LEU A 45 -19.14 -9.57 -3.63
CA LEU A 45 -19.65 -10.11 -2.36
C LEU A 45 -20.99 -9.52 -1.94
N VAL A 46 -21.29 -8.26 -2.35
CA VAL A 46 -22.53 -7.54 -2.03
C VAL A 46 -23.51 -7.61 -3.18
N GLU A 47 -23.11 -7.18 -4.39
CA GLU A 47 -24.05 -7.06 -5.52
C GLU A 47 -24.36 -8.42 -6.18
N GLU A 48 -23.31 -9.20 -6.54
CA GLU A 48 -23.45 -10.43 -7.32
C GLU A 48 -23.84 -11.62 -6.42
N ARG A 49 -23.08 -11.86 -5.34
CA ARG A 49 -23.24 -13.02 -4.46
C ARG A 49 -24.16 -12.78 -3.27
N ARG A 50 -24.33 -11.53 -2.85
CA ARG A 50 -25.14 -11.12 -1.70
C ARG A 50 -24.79 -11.87 -0.41
N TRP A 51 -23.50 -12.15 -0.19
CA TRP A 51 -23.01 -12.78 1.04
C TRP A 51 -23.03 -11.83 2.22
N LEU A 52 -22.94 -10.52 1.95
CA LEU A 52 -22.97 -9.45 2.93
C LEU A 52 -23.96 -8.38 2.49
N SER A 53 -24.63 -7.74 3.45
CA SER A 53 -25.37 -6.51 3.19
C SER A 53 -24.39 -5.36 2.95
N GLU A 54 -24.86 -4.33 2.25
CA GLU A 54 -24.12 -3.07 2.03
C GLU A 54 -23.58 -2.50 3.35
N GLU A 55 -24.43 -2.43 4.36
CA GLU A 55 -24.08 -1.90 5.68
C GLU A 55 -22.95 -2.70 6.34
N ARG A 56 -22.99 -4.03 6.30
CA ARG A 56 -21.93 -4.89 6.84
C ARG A 56 -20.61 -4.74 6.09
N PHE A 57 -20.67 -4.60 4.77
CA PHE A 57 -19.48 -4.38 3.96
C PHE A 57 -18.83 -3.03 4.28
N LEU A 58 -19.63 -1.96 4.32
CA LEU A 58 -19.13 -0.62 4.67
C LEU A 58 -18.59 -0.57 6.10
N HIS A 59 -19.22 -1.30 7.01
CA HIS A 59 -18.70 -1.46 8.38
C HIS A 59 -17.33 -2.14 8.39
N ALA A 60 -17.17 -3.25 7.67
CA ALA A 60 -15.91 -3.97 7.54
C ALA A 60 -14.81 -3.08 6.92
N LEU A 61 -15.17 -2.35 5.87
CA LEU A 61 -14.27 -1.41 5.21
C LEU A 61 -13.80 -0.30 6.15
N ASN A 62 -14.74 0.37 6.83
CA ASN A 62 -14.41 1.43 7.78
C ASN A 62 -13.49 0.93 8.89
N TYR A 63 -13.69 -0.30 9.37
CA TYR A 63 -12.82 -0.94 10.33
C TYR A 63 -11.39 -1.09 9.80
N CYS A 64 -11.23 -1.70 8.62
CA CYS A 64 -9.92 -1.92 8.02
C CYS A 64 -9.18 -0.61 7.71
N MET A 65 -9.92 0.46 7.36
CA MET A 65 -9.33 1.79 7.15
C MET A 65 -8.76 2.45 8.42
N LEU A 66 -9.12 1.97 9.61
CA LEU A 66 -8.58 2.44 10.89
C LEU A 66 -7.30 1.70 11.30
N LEU A 67 -7.00 0.57 10.68
CA LEU A 67 -5.86 -0.25 11.01
C LEU A 67 -4.62 0.13 10.19
N PRO A 68 -3.41 0.00 10.76
CA PRO A 68 -2.21 0.08 9.95
C PRO A 68 -2.09 -1.16 9.03
N GLY A 69 -1.60 -0.97 7.81
CA GLY A 69 -1.32 -2.06 6.89
C GLY A 69 -2.15 -2.03 5.60
N PRO A 70 -2.13 -3.13 4.81
CA PRO A 70 -2.82 -3.24 3.52
C PRO A 70 -4.34 -3.37 3.67
N GLU A 71 -5.08 -2.28 3.53
CA GLU A 71 -6.53 -2.18 3.76
C GLU A 71 -7.34 -3.26 3.01
N ALA A 72 -7.02 -3.48 1.72
CA ALA A 72 -7.76 -4.45 0.91
C ALA A 72 -7.54 -5.90 1.36
N GLN A 73 -6.33 -6.26 1.76
CA GLN A 73 -6.04 -7.58 2.33
C GLN A 73 -6.69 -7.75 3.70
N GLN A 74 -6.68 -6.70 4.52
CA GLN A 74 -7.38 -6.70 5.81
C GLN A 74 -8.88 -6.89 5.62
N LEU A 75 -9.48 -6.22 4.64
CA LEU A 75 -10.90 -6.39 4.30
C LEU A 75 -11.20 -7.82 3.85
N ALA A 76 -10.37 -8.40 2.98
CA ALA A 76 -10.51 -9.79 2.57
C ALA A 76 -10.44 -10.75 3.77
N THR A 77 -9.46 -10.53 4.66
CA THR A 77 -9.28 -11.30 5.90
C THR A 77 -10.47 -11.15 6.83
N TYR A 78 -10.96 -9.93 7.04
CA TYR A 78 -12.08 -9.65 7.92
C TYR A 78 -13.39 -10.25 7.42
N ILE A 79 -13.67 -10.12 6.13
CA ILE A 79 -14.88 -10.74 5.52
C ILE A 79 -14.82 -12.26 5.63
N GLY A 80 -13.67 -12.88 5.32
CA GLY A 80 -13.49 -14.31 5.50
C GLY A 80 -13.69 -14.75 6.96
N TRP A 81 -13.22 -13.94 7.90
CA TRP A 81 -13.43 -14.17 9.34
C TRP A 81 -14.91 -14.04 9.74
N LEU A 82 -15.63 -13.07 9.22
CA LEU A 82 -17.06 -12.93 9.45
C LEU A 82 -17.86 -14.16 8.97
N LEU A 83 -17.47 -14.75 7.85
CA LEU A 83 -18.19 -15.85 7.23
C LEU A 83 -17.83 -17.22 7.84
N PHE A 84 -16.55 -17.49 8.13
CA PHE A 84 -16.06 -18.81 8.54
C PHE A 84 -15.04 -18.76 9.70
N GLY A 85 -15.05 -17.70 10.50
CA GLY A 85 -14.12 -17.53 11.61
C GLY A 85 -12.65 -17.46 11.16
N VAL A 86 -11.73 -17.83 12.05
CA VAL A 86 -10.29 -17.72 11.80
C VAL A 86 -9.83 -18.43 10.53
N ARG A 87 -10.38 -19.61 10.24
CA ARG A 87 -10.05 -20.39 9.02
C ARG A 87 -10.43 -19.64 7.75
N GLY A 88 -11.62 -19.04 7.73
CA GLY A 88 -12.05 -18.22 6.60
C GLY A 88 -11.19 -16.99 6.42
N GLY A 89 -10.84 -16.30 7.51
CA GLY A 89 -9.97 -15.12 7.47
C GLY A 89 -8.57 -15.43 6.94
N ILE A 90 -7.94 -16.52 7.41
CA ILE A 90 -6.63 -16.94 6.91
C ILE A 90 -6.69 -17.23 5.41
N VAL A 91 -7.66 -18.05 4.99
CA VAL A 91 -7.74 -18.50 3.60
C VAL A 91 -8.03 -17.33 2.66
N SER A 92 -8.99 -16.47 2.96
CA SER A 92 -9.31 -15.32 2.11
C SER A 92 -8.18 -14.29 2.07
N GLY A 93 -7.53 -14.01 3.20
CA GLY A 93 -6.37 -13.11 3.24
C GLY A 93 -5.17 -13.63 2.46
N LEU A 94 -4.86 -14.92 2.56
CA LEU A 94 -3.77 -15.55 1.80
C LEU A 94 -4.10 -15.61 0.30
N LEU A 95 -5.30 -16.04 -0.09
CA LEU A 95 -5.70 -16.12 -1.49
C LEU A 95 -5.73 -14.75 -2.17
N PHE A 96 -5.94 -13.69 -1.40
CA PHE A 96 -5.87 -12.33 -1.92
C PHE A 96 -4.42 -11.88 -2.24
N VAL A 97 -3.42 -12.38 -1.52
CA VAL A 97 -2.01 -11.96 -1.65
C VAL A 97 -1.20 -12.91 -2.52
N LEU A 98 -1.37 -14.24 -2.36
CA LEU A 98 -0.48 -15.24 -2.95
C LEU A 98 -0.36 -15.19 -4.48
N PRO A 99 -1.44 -14.98 -5.27
CA PRO A 99 -1.31 -14.88 -6.71
C PRO A 99 -0.39 -13.73 -7.14
N GLY A 100 -0.60 -12.55 -6.56
CA GLY A 100 0.23 -11.38 -6.83
C GLY A 100 1.66 -11.56 -6.33
N LEU A 101 1.85 -12.17 -5.16
CA LEU A 101 3.18 -12.45 -4.62
C LEU A 101 3.97 -13.40 -5.54
N ALA A 102 3.35 -14.45 -6.04
CA ALA A 102 4.02 -15.36 -6.99
C ALA A 102 4.42 -14.64 -8.27
N ILE A 103 3.54 -13.79 -8.81
CA ILE A 103 3.81 -13.03 -10.03
C ILE A 103 4.93 -11.99 -9.78
N ILE A 104 4.86 -11.20 -8.71
CA ILE A 104 5.89 -10.17 -8.45
C ILE A 104 7.27 -10.80 -8.22
N LEU A 105 7.36 -11.94 -7.53
CA LEU A 105 8.63 -12.66 -7.35
C LEU A 105 9.17 -13.20 -8.68
N GLY A 106 8.30 -13.75 -9.53
CA GLY A 106 8.69 -14.19 -10.88
C GLY A 106 9.16 -13.03 -11.76
N LEU A 107 8.44 -11.89 -11.73
CA LEU A 107 8.84 -10.68 -12.45
C LEU A 107 10.13 -10.07 -11.88
N SER A 108 10.35 -10.14 -10.56
CA SER A 108 11.60 -9.71 -9.93
C SER A 108 12.79 -10.56 -10.38
N ALA A 109 12.59 -11.87 -10.47
CA ALA A 109 13.61 -12.78 -11.01
C ALA A 109 13.90 -12.47 -12.48
N ALA A 110 12.87 -12.29 -13.30
CA ALA A 110 13.03 -11.91 -14.70
C ALA A 110 13.74 -10.55 -14.83
N TYR A 111 13.39 -9.57 -13.99
CA TYR A 111 14.01 -8.25 -13.97
C TYR A 111 15.53 -8.34 -13.76
N VAL A 112 15.99 -9.06 -12.75
CA VAL A 112 17.44 -9.14 -12.46
C VAL A 112 18.20 -9.99 -13.47
N LEU A 113 17.56 -10.99 -14.10
CA LEU A 113 18.19 -11.85 -15.10
C LEU A 113 18.30 -11.16 -16.48
N TYR A 114 17.39 -10.24 -16.79
CA TYR A 114 17.31 -9.58 -18.11
C TYR A 114 17.53 -8.06 -18.01
N GLN A 115 18.04 -7.54 -16.89
CA GLN A 115 18.19 -6.09 -16.65
C GLN A 115 19.05 -5.38 -17.72
N ASP A 116 19.99 -6.08 -18.37
CA ASP A 116 20.85 -5.52 -19.39
C ASP A 116 20.22 -5.59 -20.80
N ALA A 117 19.03 -6.16 -20.93
CA ALA A 117 18.34 -6.25 -22.20
C ALA A 117 17.72 -4.89 -22.60
N THR A 118 18.10 -4.36 -23.75
CA THR A 118 17.64 -3.06 -24.26
C THR A 118 16.12 -2.97 -24.41
N TRP A 119 15.48 -4.09 -24.80
CA TRP A 119 14.03 -4.14 -24.95
C TRP A 119 13.33 -3.99 -23.57
N LEU A 120 13.90 -4.52 -22.51
CA LEU A 120 13.36 -4.41 -21.16
C LEU A 120 13.48 -2.96 -20.66
N ALA A 121 14.60 -2.32 -20.89
CA ALA A 121 14.82 -0.91 -20.56
C ALA A 121 13.78 -0.01 -21.24
N GLY A 122 13.46 -0.26 -22.50
CA GLY A 122 12.42 0.46 -23.24
C GLY A 122 11.01 0.28 -22.66
N LEU A 123 10.64 -0.95 -22.29
CA LEU A 123 9.36 -1.21 -21.61
C LEU A 123 9.26 -0.43 -20.29
N PHE A 124 10.28 -0.51 -19.44
CA PHE A 124 10.30 0.20 -18.16
C PHE A 124 10.34 1.72 -18.34
N PHE A 125 10.98 2.23 -19.38
CA PHE A 125 10.98 3.66 -19.70
C PHE A 125 9.55 4.18 -19.90
N GLY A 126 8.73 3.50 -20.69
CA GLY A 126 7.32 3.84 -20.87
C GLY A 126 6.48 3.64 -19.60
N LEU A 127 6.70 2.53 -18.89
CA LEU A 127 6.00 2.24 -17.65
C LEU A 127 6.25 3.30 -16.57
N LYS A 128 7.50 3.78 -16.38
CA LYS A 128 7.84 4.84 -15.42
C LYS A 128 7.05 6.12 -15.67
N ALA A 129 6.91 6.53 -16.94
CA ALA A 129 6.13 7.70 -17.31
C ALA A 129 4.63 7.54 -16.97
N ALA A 130 4.06 6.36 -17.24
CA ALA A 130 2.68 6.05 -16.90
C ALA A 130 2.46 6.01 -15.38
N VAL A 131 3.37 5.38 -14.64
CA VAL A 131 3.30 5.28 -13.17
C VAL A 131 3.36 6.67 -12.53
N LEU A 132 4.18 7.58 -13.04
CA LEU A 132 4.18 8.97 -12.57
C LEU A 132 2.79 9.61 -12.73
N ALA A 133 2.11 9.41 -13.88
CA ALA A 133 0.76 9.93 -14.08
C ALA A 133 -0.26 9.29 -13.12
N ILE A 134 -0.13 8.00 -12.84
CA ILE A 134 -0.97 7.27 -11.87
C ILE A 134 -0.76 7.79 -10.46
N VAL A 135 0.48 8.05 -10.04
CA VAL A 135 0.76 8.61 -8.71
C VAL A 135 0.19 10.03 -8.57
N VAL A 136 0.29 10.85 -9.62
CA VAL A 136 -0.34 12.19 -9.65
C VAL A 136 -1.86 12.07 -9.53
N GLU A 137 -2.48 11.12 -10.25
CA GLU A 137 -3.92 10.83 -10.11
C GLU A 137 -4.29 10.43 -8.68
N ALA A 138 -3.48 9.58 -8.05
CA ALA A 138 -3.69 9.14 -6.67
C ALA A 138 -3.63 10.32 -5.69
N VAL A 139 -2.68 11.26 -5.84
CA VAL A 139 -2.61 12.51 -5.04
C VAL A 139 -3.90 13.31 -5.17
N ILE A 140 -4.35 13.55 -6.41
CA ILE A 140 -5.55 14.34 -6.68
C ILE A 140 -6.80 13.67 -6.11
N ARG A 141 -6.96 12.37 -6.34
CA ARG A 141 -8.10 11.58 -5.88
C ARG A 141 -8.18 11.53 -4.35
N LEU A 142 -7.06 11.23 -3.69
CA LEU A 142 -7.00 11.17 -2.22
C LEU A 142 -7.17 12.57 -1.63
N GLY A 143 -6.52 13.59 -2.20
CA GLY A 143 -6.64 14.98 -1.77
C GLY A 143 -8.08 15.49 -1.79
N ARG A 144 -8.80 15.27 -2.90
CA ARG A 144 -10.23 15.64 -3.03
C ARG A 144 -11.12 14.94 -1.98
N ARG A 145 -10.82 13.72 -1.63
CA ARG A 145 -11.58 12.94 -0.65
C ARG A 145 -11.29 13.39 0.78
N THR A 146 -10.03 13.70 1.09
CA THR A 146 -9.54 13.88 2.47
C THR A 146 -9.48 15.33 2.90
N LEU A 147 -9.03 16.26 2.04
CA LEU A 147 -8.71 17.65 2.41
C LEU A 147 -9.94 18.56 2.43
N LYS A 148 -10.94 18.22 3.23
CA LYS A 148 -12.24 18.94 3.28
C LYS A 148 -12.18 20.21 4.12
N THR A 149 -11.33 20.30 5.13
CA THR A 149 -11.20 21.44 6.03
C THR A 149 -9.85 22.15 5.86
N THR A 150 -9.79 23.42 6.25
CA THR A 150 -8.53 24.21 6.24
C THR A 150 -7.48 23.56 7.12
N PHE A 151 -7.85 23.03 8.30
CA PHE A 151 -6.95 22.32 9.19
C PHE A 151 -6.28 21.12 8.48
N LEU A 152 -7.06 20.27 7.83
CA LEU A 152 -6.53 19.09 7.11
C LEU A 152 -5.63 19.49 5.93
N ARG A 153 -5.93 20.61 5.25
CA ARG A 153 -5.05 21.16 4.21
C ARG A 153 -3.72 21.64 4.79
N CYS A 154 -3.75 22.32 5.93
CA CYS A 154 -2.53 22.75 6.64
C CYS A 154 -1.69 21.56 7.09
N VAL A 155 -2.32 20.50 7.61
CA VAL A 155 -1.63 19.26 8.01
C VAL A 155 -0.94 18.61 6.80
N ALA A 156 -1.63 18.50 5.65
CA ALA A 156 -1.04 17.95 4.43
C ALA A 156 0.13 18.80 3.91
N ALA A 157 -0.02 20.14 3.91
CA ALA A 157 1.06 21.04 3.52
C ALA A 157 2.26 20.96 4.47
N ALA A 158 2.03 20.93 5.78
CA ALA A 158 3.07 20.79 6.79
C ALA A 158 3.82 19.45 6.64
N ALA A 159 3.11 18.35 6.40
CA ALA A 159 3.70 17.04 6.15
C ALA A 159 4.57 17.04 4.88
N PHE A 160 4.08 17.65 3.80
CA PHE A 160 4.86 17.81 2.57
C PHE A 160 6.15 18.62 2.82
N VAL A 161 6.04 19.78 3.47
CA VAL A 161 7.19 20.64 3.77
C VAL A 161 8.21 19.91 4.67
N ALA A 162 7.72 19.19 5.69
CA ALA A 162 8.57 18.43 6.61
C ALA A 162 9.40 17.34 5.90
N LEU A 163 8.79 16.65 4.93
CA LEU A 163 9.47 15.59 4.18
C LEU A 163 10.36 16.15 3.07
N PHE A 164 9.83 17.09 2.28
CA PHE A 164 10.49 17.56 1.07
C PHE A 164 11.70 18.45 1.36
N PHE A 165 11.59 19.36 2.34
CA PHE A 165 12.64 20.31 2.65
C PHE A 165 13.53 19.89 3.82
N PHE A 166 13.00 19.16 4.80
CA PHE A 166 13.73 18.81 6.02
C PHE A 166 14.04 17.32 6.14
N SER A 167 13.62 16.51 5.17
CA SER A 167 13.85 15.05 5.14
C SER A 167 13.49 14.35 6.46
N LEU A 168 12.46 14.86 7.17
CA LEU A 168 12.06 14.29 8.45
C LEU A 168 11.58 12.85 8.29
N PRO A 169 11.85 11.96 9.26
CA PRO A 169 11.38 10.58 9.18
C PRO A 169 9.85 10.49 9.12
N PHE A 170 9.33 9.73 8.14
CA PHE A 170 7.89 9.51 7.94
C PHE A 170 7.11 9.16 9.23
N PRO A 171 7.60 8.25 10.12
CA PRO A 171 6.88 7.92 11.35
C PRO A 171 6.67 9.13 12.27
N LEU A 172 7.64 10.06 12.31
CA LEU A 172 7.54 11.28 13.10
C LEU A 172 6.44 12.21 12.55
N VAL A 173 6.37 12.34 11.23
CA VAL A 173 5.34 13.16 10.55
C VAL A 173 3.94 12.60 10.80
N VAL A 174 3.77 11.27 10.69
CA VAL A 174 2.50 10.59 10.97
C VAL A 174 2.08 10.76 12.42
N PHE A 175 3.02 10.58 13.36
CA PHE A 175 2.76 10.74 14.80
C PHE A 175 2.35 12.18 15.15
N ALA A 176 3.09 13.17 14.62
CA ALA A 176 2.81 14.59 14.83
C ALA A 176 1.43 14.97 14.26
N ALA A 177 1.09 14.47 13.07
CA ALA A 177 -0.22 14.69 12.47
C ALA A 177 -1.35 14.07 13.31
N GLY A 178 -1.17 12.84 13.78
CA GLY A 178 -2.12 12.18 14.66
C GLY A 178 -2.35 12.93 15.96
N LEU A 179 -1.25 13.40 16.58
CA LEU A 179 -1.32 14.22 17.80
C LEU A 179 -2.03 15.55 17.54
N ALA A 180 -1.73 16.22 16.43
CA ALA A 180 -2.40 17.48 16.05
C ALA A 180 -3.91 17.27 15.86
N GLY A 181 -4.33 16.20 15.17
CA GLY A 181 -5.73 15.84 14.99
C GLY A 181 -6.43 15.52 16.30
N TYR A 182 -5.78 14.79 17.19
CA TYR A 182 -6.28 14.48 18.54
C TYR A 182 -6.49 15.77 19.35
N LEU A 183 -5.49 16.64 19.40
CA LEU A 183 -5.56 17.90 20.18
C LEU A 183 -6.62 18.86 19.61
N MET A 184 -6.71 18.97 18.29
CA MET A 184 -7.70 19.83 17.63
C MET A 184 -9.13 19.38 17.93
N THR A 185 -9.38 18.07 17.86
CA THR A 185 -10.69 17.50 18.18
C THR A 185 -11.05 17.69 19.65
N ARG A 186 -10.06 17.54 20.55
CA ARG A 186 -10.23 17.78 21.99
C ARG A 186 -10.55 19.24 22.29
N ALA A 187 -9.87 20.19 21.63
CA ALA A 187 -10.09 21.62 21.83
C ALA A 187 -11.40 22.12 21.23
N GLY A 188 -11.84 21.51 20.11
CA GLY A 188 -13.06 21.92 19.40
C GLY A 188 -14.37 21.51 20.07
N GLY A 189 -14.36 20.77 21.17
CA GLY A 189 -15.56 20.40 21.94
C GLY A 189 -16.62 19.65 21.10
N GLN A 190 -16.24 19.02 19.98
CA GLN A 190 -17.18 18.32 19.13
C GLN A 190 -17.79 17.13 19.88
N GLN A 191 -19.03 17.32 20.27
CA GLN A 191 -19.94 16.25 20.67
C GLN A 191 -19.95 15.17 19.58
N THR A 192 -19.84 13.94 20.03
CA THR A 192 -20.15 12.75 19.23
C THR A 192 -21.37 13.03 18.38
N GLN A 193 -21.22 12.96 17.05
CA GLN A 193 -22.40 12.79 16.21
C GLN A 193 -23.01 11.44 16.58
N ASP A 194 -24.04 11.48 17.40
CA ASP A 194 -24.97 10.40 17.70
C ASP A 194 -25.74 10.04 16.42
N GLY A 195 -25.09 9.32 15.52
CA GLY A 195 -25.66 8.99 14.22
C GLY A 195 -25.07 7.76 13.57
N VAL A 196 -24.09 7.12 14.21
CA VAL A 196 -23.61 5.83 13.72
C VAL A 196 -24.43 4.74 14.42
N ALA A 197 -25.43 4.20 13.70
CA ALA A 197 -26.22 3.07 14.15
C ALA A 197 -25.34 2.03 14.87
N LYS A 198 -25.79 1.58 16.05
CA LYS A 198 -25.24 0.41 16.72
C LYS A 198 -25.42 -0.76 15.77
N GLY A 199 -24.44 -0.98 14.90
CA GLY A 199 -24.42 -2.17 14.05
C GLY A 199 -24.24 -3.37 14.97
N ASP A 200 -25.21 -4.24 14.96
CA ASP A 200 -25.12 -5.52 15.63
C ASP A 200 -23.88 -6.25 15.09
N GLY A 201 -22.95 -6.58 15.97
CA GLY A 201 -21.88 -7.51 15.67
C GLY A 201 -22.47 -8.85 15.15
N PRO A 202 -21.67 -9.78 14.65
CA PRO A 202 -22.20 -11.04 14.13
C PRO A 202 -23.16 -11.65 15.13
N PRO A 203 -24.38 -12.05 14.69
CA PRO A 203 -25.40 -12.57 15.60
C PRO A 203 -24.83 -13.75 16.39
N GLY A 204 -24.70 -13.60 17.71
CA GLY A 204 -24.20 -14.65 18.60
C GLY A 204 -22.70 -14.63 18.91
N ALA A 205 -21.91 -13.66 18.43
CA ALA A 205 -20.50 -13.52 18.84
C ALA A 205 -20.43 -13.04 20.31
N LYS A 206 -20.31 -13.99 21.23
CA LYS A 206 -19.90 -13.68 22.61
C LYS A 206 -18.55 -12.98 22.53
N THR A 207 -18.45 -11.77 23.11
CA THR A 207 -17.17 -11.06 23.22
C THR A 207 -16.16 -12.02 23.88
N PRO A 208 -15.05 -12.35 23.19
CA PRO A 208 -14.07 -13.26 23.76
C PRO A 208 -13.55 -12.66 25.07
N GLY A 209 -13.38 -13.50 26.09
CA GLY A 209 -12.77 -13.05 27.36
C GLY A 209 -11.37 -12.48 27.12
N VAL A 210 -10.97 -11.53 27.97
CA VAL A 210 -9.66 -10.83 27.88
C VAL A 210 -8.50 -11.82 27.72
N ALA A 211 -8.51 -12.93 28.45
CA ALA A 211 -7.48 -13.97 28.36
C ALA A 211 -7.38 -14.58 26.95
N ARG A 212 -8.51 -14.85 26.28
CA ARG A 212 -8.53 -15.38 24.93
C ARG A 212 -8.02 -14.35 23.90
N THR A 213 -8.37 -13.09 24.07
CA THR A 213 -7.86 -12.01 23.22
C THR A 213 -6.35 -11.86 23.36
N ILE A 214 -5.82 -11.89 24.59
CA ILE A 214 -4.37 -11.84 24.84
C ILE A 214 -3.68 -13.07 24.24
N ALA A 215 -4.22 -14.27 24.42
CA ALA A 215 -3.65 -15.49 23.83
C ALA A 215 -3.62 -15.43 22.30
N THR A 216 -4.68 -14.92 21.66
CA THR A 216 -4.74 -14.71 20.21
C THR A 216 -3.68 -13.69 19.76
N LEU A 217 -3.55 -12.58 20.48
CA LEU A 217 -2.56 -11.54 20.20
C LEU A 217 -1.13 -12.10 20.30
N VAL A 218 -0.81 -12.77 21.39
CA VAL A 218 0.53 -13.37 21.60
C VAL A 218 0.83 -14.42 20.53
N PHE A 219 -0.12 -15.30 20.23
CA PHE A 219 0.05 -16.32 19.19
C PHE A 219 0.40 -15.67 17.83
N TRP A 220 -0.38 -14.68 17.38
CA TRP A 220 -0.16 -14.05 16.08
C TRP A 220 1.09 -13.18 16.04
N ILE A 221 1.49 -12.55 17.16
CA ILE A 221 2.79 -11.86 17.28
C ILE A 221 3.94 -12.87 17.13
N LEU A 222 3.85 -14.03 17.79
CA LEU A 222 4.86 -15.08 17.66
C LEU A 222 4.94 -15.61 16.22
N VAL A 223 3.79 -15.82 15.56
CA VAL A 223 3.74 -16.20 14.13
C VAL A 223 4.40 -15.13 13.27
N TRP A 224 4.09 -13.84 13.50
CA TRP A 224 4.69 -12.75 12.75
C TRP A 224 6.20 -12.68 12.93
N GLN A 225 6.69 -12.80 14.17
CA GLN A 225 8.12 -12.71 14.49
C GLN A 225 8.90 -14.03 14.27
N SER A 226 8.23 -15.10 13.87
CA SER A 226 8.87 -16.42 13.67
C SER A 226 10.07 -16.41 12.68
N PRO A 227 10.10 -15.58 11.61
CA PRO A 227 11.27 -15.50 10.75
C PRO A 227 12.54 -15.03 11.44
N VAL A 228 12.44 -14.22 12.52
CA VAL A 228 13.62 -13.79 13.30
C VAL A 228 14.34 -14.99 13.88
N LEU A 229 13.58 -15.93 14.45
CA LEU A 229 14.13 -17.16 15.02
C LEU A 229 14.76 -18.03 13.93
N ALA A 230 14.11 -18.13 12.77
CA ALA A 230 14.66 -18.89 11.65
C ALA A 230 15.96 -18.26 11.12
N LEU A 231 15.98 -16.95 10.90
CA LEU A 231 17.18 -16.24 10.46
C LEU A 231 18.35 -16.42 11.43
N TRP A 232 18.07 -16.32 12.73
CA TRP A 232 19.08 -16.56 13.76
C TRP A 232 19.57 -18.00 13.77
N ALA A 233 18.66 -18.99 13.73
CA ALA A 233 18.99 -20.41 13.80
C ALA A 233 19.82 -20.90 12.59
N PHE A 234 19.57 -20.34 11.40
CA PHE A 234 20.29 -20.67 10.17
C PHE A 234 21.51 -19.78 9.91
N GLY A 235 21.86 -18.87 10.83
CA GLY A 235 23.01 -17.96 10.65
C GLY A 235 22.86 -17.08 9.40
N ALA A 236 21.63 -16.63 9.10
CA ALA A 236 21.36 -15.84 7.91
C ALA A 236 22.12 -14.49 7.93
N PRO A 237 22.44 -13.90 6.76
CA PRO A 237 23.10 -12.61 6.66
C PRO A 237 22.34 -11.51 7.41
N GLU A 238 23.06 -10.57 8.00
CA GLU A 238 22.53 -9.44 8.77
C GLU A 238 21.58 -8.58 7.91
N SER A 239 21.84 -8.47 6.60
CA SER A 239 20.99 -7.79 5.65
C SER A 239 19.55 -8.30 5.64
N LEU A 240 19.33 -9.61 5.72
CA LEU A 240 17.98 -10.20 5.79
C LEU A 240 17.29 -9.91 7.13
N SER A 241 18.05 -9.88 8.22
CA SER A 241 17.52 -9.50 9.54
C SER A 241 17.13 -8.03 9.60
N SER A 242 17.97 -7.14 9.05
CA SER A 242 17.71 -5.71 8.93
C SER A 242 16.53 -5.43 8.03
N LEU A 243 16.42 -6.14 6.91
CA LEU A 243 15.29 -6.11 5.99
C LEU A 243 13.98 -6.45 6.71
N PHE A 244 13.94 -7.59 7.41
CA PHE A 244 12.76 -8.03 8.15
C PHE A 244 12.37 -7.03 9.25
N ALA A 245 13.35 -6.54 10.02
CA ALA A 245 13.12 -5.58 11.10
C ALA A 245 12.57 -4.25 10.56
N PHE A 246 13.11 -3.75 9.45
CA PHE A 246 12.64 -2.52 8.81
C PHE A 246 11.19 -2.65 8.34
N PHE A 247 10.86 -3.70 7.55
CA PHE A 247 9.51 -3.86 7.05
C PHE A 247 8.49 -4.24 8.14
N SER A 248 8.93 -4.89 9.21
CA SER A 248 8.09 -5.12 10.40
C SER A 248 7.72 -3.81 11.09
N LYS A 249 8.67 -2.87 11.26
CA LYS A 249 8.38 -1.53 11.79
C LYS A 249 7.44 -0.76 10.85
N MET A 250 7.68 -0.88 9.54
CA MET A 250 6.83 -0.23 8.52
C MET A 250 5.39 -0.70 8.59
N ALA A 251 5.14 -1.99 8.78
CA ALA A 251 3.79 -2.54 8.86
C ALA A 251 2.96 -1.93 10.02
N LEU A 252 3.61 -1.45 11.09
CA LEU A 252 2.96 -0.82 12.23
C LEU A 252 2.64 0.68 12.02
N VAL A 253 3.39 1.35 11.14
CA VAL A 253 3.25 2.80 10.91
C VAL A 253 2.60 3.14 9.57
N THR A 254 2.19 2.12 8.82
CA THR A 254 1.53 2.26 7.52
C THR A 254 0.06 2.60 7.69
N PHE A 255 -0.28 3.87 7.69
CA PHE A 255 -1.66 4.35 7.67
C PHE A 255 -1.95 5.06 6.34
N GLY A 256 -3.20 4.98 5.86
CA GLY A 256 -3.67 5.77 4.72
C GLY A 256 -3.25 5.27 3.33
N GLY A 257 -2.91 3.99 3.21
CA GLY A 257 -2.74 3.32 1.92
C GLY A 257 -1.29 3.09 1.48
N ALA A 258 -1.14 2.29 0.43
CA ALA A 258 0.13 1.78 -0.06
C ALA A 258 1.13 2.88 -0.49
N TYR A 259 0.65 3.94 -1.14
CA TYR A 259 1.53 5.00 -1.67
C TYR A 259 2.31 5.76 -0.60
N ALA A 260 1.74 5.94 0.61
CA ALA A 260 2.44 6.60 1.70
C ALA A 260 3.67 5.81 2.17
N VAL A 261 3.51 4.49 2.28
CA VAL A 261 4.61 3.58 2.62
C VAL A 261 5.67 3.60 1.55
N LEU A 262 5.24 3.59 0.28
CA LEU A 262 6.16 3.59 -0.85
C LEU A 262 7.04 4.85 -0.89
N ALA A 263 6.50 6.01 -0.52
CA ALA A 263 7.27 7.24 -0.41
C ALA A 263 8.41 7.10 0.61
N TYR A 264 8.10 6.57 1.78
CA TYR A 264 9.10 6.38 2.83
C TYR A 264 10.10 5.27 2.48
N VAL A 265 9.62 4.14 1.97
CA VAL A 265 10.51 3.04 1.56
C VAL A 265 11.43 3.48 0.42
N ALA A 266 10.93 4.26 -0.55
CA ALA A 266 11.77 4.79 -1.62
C ALA A 266 12.91 5.66 -1.07
N GLN A 267 12.61 6.55 -0.11
CA GLN A 267 13.61 7.37 0.54
C GLN A 267 14.63 6.52 1.29
N VAL A 268 14.19 5.67 2.19
CA VAL A 268 15.05 4.90 3.09
C VAL A 268 15.83 3.80 2.35
N ALA A 269 15.18 3.08 1.43
CA ALA A 269 15.85 2.03 0.67
C ALA A 269 16.92 2.56 -0.29
N VAL A 270 16.74 3.79 -0.79
CA VAL A 270 17.70 4.42 -1.71
C VAL A 270 18.75 5.25 -0.96
N ALA A 271 18.31 6.15 -0.05
CA ALA A 271 19.21 7.12 0.58
C ALA A 271 19.92 6.59 1.82
N ASP A 272 19.20 5.86 2.70
CA ASP A 272 19.74 5.46 4.00
C ASP A 272 20.45 4.13 3.94
N TYR A 273 19.82 3.11 3.31
CA TYR A 273 20.38 1.76 3.22
C TYR A 273 21.16 1.48 1.93
N GLY A 274 20.94 2.25 0.87
CA GLY A 274 21.54 1.97 -0.44
C GLY A 274 21.12 0.63 -1.06
N TRP A 275 19.99 0.06 -0.61
CA TRP A 275 19.48 -1.23 -1.11
C TRP A 275 19.08 -1.16 -2.58
N LEU A 276 18.62 0.00 -3.03
CA LEU A 276 18.11 0.24 -4.38
C LEU A 276 18.72 1.49 -4.99
N LYS A 277 18.89 1.46 -6.30
CA LYS A 277 19.08 2.67 -7.09
C LYS A 277 17.75 3.40 -7.28
N PRO A 278 17.71 4.73 -7.43
CA PRO A 278 16.46 5.48 -7.65
C PRO A 278 15.60 4.92 -8.78
N GLY A 279 16.21 4.50 -9.89
CA GLY A 279 15.51 3.91 -11.03
C GLY A 279 14.85 2.57 -10.73
N GLU A 280 15.44 1.77 -9.85
CA GLU A 280 14.92 0.44 -9.51
C GLU A 280 13.66 0.50 -8.65
N MET A 281 13.55 1.51 -7.80
CA MET A 281 12.30 1.73 -7.05
C MET A 281 11.14 2.07 -7.99
N LEU A 282 11.40 2.86 -9.03
CA LEU A 282 10.43 3.18 -10.07
C LEU A 282 10.05 1.94 -10.89
N ASP A 283 11.03 1.09 -11.24
CA ASP A 283 10.79 -0.18 -11.93
C ASP A 283 9.93 -1.12 -11.09
N GLY A 284 10.24 -1.24 -9.80
CA GLY A 284 9.45 -2.03 -8.85
C GLY A 284 8.01 -1.56 -8.74
N LEU A 285 7.78 -0.24 -8.70
CA LEU A 285 6.44 0.31 -8.67
C LEU A 285 5.69 0.02 -9.98
N ALA A 286 6.38 0.15 -11.12
CA ALA A 286 5.81 -0.19 -12.42
C ALA A 286 5.39 -1.68 -12.49
N LEU A 287 6.22 -2.58 -11.99
CA LEU A 287 5.90 -4.00 -11.87
C LEU A 287 4.69 -4.25 -10.96
N ALA A 288 4.63 -3.58 -9.82
CA ALA A 288 3.52 -3.76 -8.88
C ALA A 288 2.19 -3.25 -9.44
N GLU A 289 2.18 -2.16 -10.20
CA GLU A 289 0.97 -1.65 -10.85
C GLU A 289 0.47 -2.57 -11.98
N THR A 290 1.36 -3.34 -12.60
CA THR A 290 1.01 -4.34 -13.63
C THR A 290 0.66 -5.71 -13.04
N THR A 291 0.87 -5.91 -11.72
CA THR A 291 0.64 -7.17 -11.03
C THR A 291 -0.72 -7.16 -10.33
N PRO A 292 -1.49 -8.28 -10.35
CA PRO A 292 -2.69 -8.37 -9.53
C PRO A 292 -2.33 -8.43 -8.03
N GLY A 293 -3.28 -8.06 -7.17
CA GLY A 293 -3.08 -8.07 -5.73
C GLY A 293 -2.66 -6.73 -5.14
N PRO A 294 -2.36 -6.66 -3.84
CA PRO A 294 -2.06 -5.41 -3.15
C PRO A 294 -0.84 -4.69 -3.76
N LEU A 295 -0.96 -3.39 -4.03
CA LEU A 295 0.17 -2.56 -4.52
C LEU A 295 1.40 -2.63 -3.62
N VAL A 296 1.20 -2.85 -2.33
CA VAL A 296 2.27 -3.05 -1.32
C VAL A 296 3.19 -4.24 -1.65
N LEU A 297 2.81 -5.13 -2.58
CA LEU A 297 3.68 -6.20 -3.09
C LEU A 297 4.98 -5.68 -3.73
N VAL A 298 5.05 -4.43 -4.12
CA VAL A 298 6.33 -3.79 -4.52
C VAL A 298 7.40 -3.91 -3.44
N LEU A 299 7.03 -3.96 -2.16
CA LEU A 299 7.98 -4.17 -1.06
C LEU A 299 8.66 -5.55 -1.18
N SER A 300 7.95 -6.56 -1.70
CA SER A 300 8.55 -7.87 -1.98
C SER A 300 9.55 -7.83 -3.13
N PHE A 301 9.37 -6.94 -4.12
CA PHE A 301 10.40 -6.67 -5.12
C PHE A 301 11.66 -6.06 -4.47
N VAL A 302 11.51 -5.09 -3.56
CA VAL A 302 12.64 -4.53 -2.79
C VAL A 302 13.36 -5.66 -2.04
N GLY A 303 12.62 -6.48 -1.31
CA GLY A 303 13.16 -7.62 -0.57
C GLY A 303 13.87 -8.62 -1.48
N PHE A 304 13.32 -8.86 -2.68
CA PHE A 304 13.94 -9.71 -3.68
C PHE A 304 15.31 -9.16 -4.12
N LEU A 305 15.41 -7.87 -4.44
CA LEU A 305 16.67 -7.26 -4.89
C LEU A 305 17.73 -7.30 -3.79
N VAL A 306 17.36 -7.02 -2.54
CA VAL A 306 18.27 -7.11 -1.40
C VAL A 306 18.77 -8.54 -1.21
N GLY A 307 17.86 -9.51 -1.16
CA GLY A 307 18.20 -10.91 -1.01
C GLY A 307 19.04 -11.46 -2.18
N PHE A 308 18.77 -11.02 -3.41
CA PHE A 308 19.54 -11.39 -4.59
C PHE A 308 21.00 -10.91 -4.53
N ARG A 309 21.24 -9.71 -3.98
CA ARG A 309 22.56 -9.07 -3.95
C ARG A 309 23.36 -9.45 -2.72
N GLU A 310 22.72 -9.59 -1.58
CA GLU A 310 23.39 -9.62 -0.28
C GLU A 310 23.30 -10.97 0.45
N ALA A 311 22.43 -11.91 0.02
CA ALA A 311 22.29 -13.19 0.67
C ALA A 311 23.46 -14.13 0.29
N SER A 312 24.63 -13.89 0.88
CA SER A 312 25.81 -14.74 0.72
C SER A 312 25.56 -16.18 1.19
N GLY A 313 26.06 -17.14 0.44
CA GLY A 313 25.90 -18.58 0.74
C GLY A 313 24.62 -19.22 0.19
N LEU A 314 23.68 -18.43 -0.32
CA LEU A 314 22.52 -18.88 -1.09
C LEU A 314 22.71 -18.49 -2.56
N GLY A 315 22.23 -19.29 -3.50
CA GLY A 315 22.23 -18.85 -4.89
C GLY A 315 21.46 -17.52 -5.03
N PRO A 316 21.90 -16.56 -5.90
CA PRO A 316 21.32 -15.22 -5.93
C PRO A 316 19.80 -15.18 -6.07
N VAL A 317 19.23 -15.99 -6.98
CA VAL A 317 17.77 -16.08 -7.18
C VAL A 317 17.08 -16.65 -5.92
N THR A 318 17.68 -17.65 -5.27
CA THR A 318 17.13 -18.22 -4.03
C THR A 318 17.14 -17.19 -2.91
N GLY A 319 18.25 -16.45 -2.74
CA GLY A 319 18.36 -15.34 -1.81
C GLY A 319 17.30 -14.28 -2.09
N GLY A 320 17.07 -13.92 -3.36
CA GLY A 320 16.03 -13.02 -3.79
C GLY A 320 14.62 -13.48 -3.41
N ILE A 321 14.29 -14.74 -3.67
CA ILE A 321 12.99 -15.32 -3.30
C ILE A 321 12.79 -15.25 -1.77
N ILE A 322 13.82 -15.64 -0.99
CA ILE A 322 13.76 -15.59 0.47
C ILE A 322 13.56 -14.15 0.95
N GLY A 323 14.33 -13.19 0.43
CA GLY A 323 14.18 -11.77 0.77
C GLY A 323 12.77 -11.24 0.46
N GLY A 324 12.24 -11.55 -0.72
CA GLY A 324 10.88 -11.15 -1.11
C GLY A 324 9.79 -11.79 -0.25
N LEU A 325 9.93 -13.07 0.12
CA LEU A 325 9.02 -13.76 1.04
C LEU A 325 9.09 -13.22 2.46
N LEU A 326 10.29 -12.89 2.96
CA LEU A 326 10.47 -12.25 4.27
C LEU A 326 9.75 -10.91 4.36
N VAL A 327 9.87 -10.10 3.32
CA VAL A 327 9.17 -8.80 3.26
C VAL A 327 7.66 -8.98 3.15
N ALA A 328 7.18 -9.93 2.34
CA ALA A 328 5.77 -10.27 2.29
C ALA A 328 5.25 -10.70 3.66
N TRP A 329 5.98 -11.56 4.36
CA TRP A 329 5.62 -12.00 5.71
C TRP A 329 5.58 -10.83 6.69
N ALA A 330 6.62 -9.99 6.73
CA ALA A 330 6.69 -8.81 7.60
C ALA A 330 5.52 -7.84 7.36
N THR A 331 5.06 -7.71 6.12
CA THR A 331 4.04 -6.74 5.70
C THR A 331 2.62 -7.26 5.87
N PHE A 332 2.35 -8.52 5.53
CA PHE A 332 0.98 -9.05 5.44
C PHE A 332 0.53 -9.82 6.69
N VAL A 333 1.44 -10.46 7.43
CA VAL A 333 1.06 -11.21 8.64
C VAL A 333 0.52 -10.33 9.77
N PRO A 334 1.00 -9.09 10.00
CA PRO A 334 0.41 -8.18 10.98
C PRO A 334 -1.09 -7.94 10.79
N SER A 335 -1.59 -7.99 9.57
CA SER A 335 -3.03 -7.86 9.30
C SER A 335 -3.87 -8.92 10.02
N PHE A 336 -3.35 -10.15 10.14
CA PHE A 336 -4.03 -11.21 10.90
C PHE A 336 -4.03 -10.91 12.41
N VAL A 337 -2.93 -10.30 12.93
CA VAL A 337 -2.88 -9.83 14.32
C VAL A 337 -3.98 -8.81 14.56
N PHE A 338 -4.07 -7.78 13.71
CA PHE A 338 -5.03 -6.69 13.84
C PHE A 338 -6.47 -7.17 13.66
N ILE A 339 -6.74 -8.08 12.74
CA ILE A 339 -8.10 -8.59 12.50
C ILE A 339 -8.53 -9.56 13.61
N PHE A 340 -7.73 -10.56 13.96
CA PHE A 340 -8.20 -11.60 14.88
C PHE A 340 -8.15 -11.21 16.36
N ALA A 341 -7.20 -10.34 16.74
CA ALA A 341 -7.12 -9.82 18.11
C ALA A 341 -7.82 -8.46 18.26
N GLY A 342 -7.83 -7.64 17.21
CA GLY A 342 -8.33 -6.26 17.26
C GLY A 342 -9.82 -6.13 17.01
N ALA A 343 -10.43 -6.96 16.16
CA ALA A 343 -11.85 -6.83 15.82
C ALA A 343 -12.79 -6.77 17.04
N PRO A 344 -12.63 -7.61 18.07
CA PRO A 344 -13.47 -7.52 19.27
C PRO A 344 -13.23 -6.26 20.10
N LEU A 345 -12.05 -5.63 20.01
CA LEU A 345 -11.66 -4.48 20.81
C LEU A 345 -12.12 -3.17 20.18
N ILE A 346 -12.12 -3.08 18.87
CA ILE A 346 -12.43 -1.85 18.11
C ILE A 346 -13.93 -1.52 18.15
N GLU A 347 -14.80 -2.49 18.28
CA GLU A 347 -16.22 -2.20 18.56
C GLU A 347 -16.41 -1.33 19.80
N ARG A 348 -15.49 -1.40 20.77
CA ARG A 348 -15.47 -0.52 21.96
C ARG A 348 -14.86 0.86 21.69
N LEU A 349 -13.97 0.97 20.70
CA LEU A 349 -13.33 2.24 20.29
C LEU A 349 -14.15 3.00 19.26
N ARG A 350 -15.16 2.37 18.70
CA ARG A 350 -16.08 2.96 17.72
C ARG A 350 -16.86 4.10 18.37
N GLY A 351 -16.87 5.27 17.72
CA GLY A 351 -17.50 6.47 18.26
C GLY A 351 -16.57 7.38 19.06
N ASN A 352 -15.30 7.01 19.24
CA ASN A 352 -14.34 7.92 19.86
C ASN A 352 -13.94 9.03 18.86
N ALA A 353 -14.52 10.21 19.03
CA ALA A 353 -14.26 11.39 18.22
C ALA A 353 -12.77 11.75 18.17
N LEU A 354 -12.04 11.59 19.27
CA LEU A 354 -10.62 11.91 19.38
C LEU A 354 -9.76 11.00 18.49
N LEU A 355 -10.08 9.70 18.47
CA LEU A 355 -9.40 8.74 17.60
C LEU A 355 -9.72 9.02 16.12
N SER A 356 -10.98 9.31 15.80
CA SER A 356 -11.40 9.69 14.44
C SER A 356 -10.69 10.95 13.96
N GLY A 357 -10.55 11.96 14.82
CA GLY A 357 -9.81 13.20 14.52
C GLY A 357 -8.33 12.94 14.26
N ALA A 358 -7.69 12.12 15.10
CA ALA A 358 -6.30 11.72 14.91
C ALA A 358 -6.08 11.00 13.55
N LEU A 359 -6.92 10.01 13.25
CA LEU A 359 -6.82 9.23 11.99
C LEU A 359 -7.12 10.09 10.75
N SER A 360 -8.07 11.03 10.85
CA SER A 360 -8.36 11.99 9.76
C SER A 360 -7.16 12.88 9.47
N ALA A 361 -6.46 13.35 10.50
CA ALA A 361 -5.25 14.16 10.35
C ALA A 361 -4.07 13.33 9.81
N ILE A 362 -3.91 12.08 10.25
CA ILE A 362 -2.93 11.13 9.67
C ILE A 362 -3.20 10.96 8.17
N THR A 363 -4.45 10.67 7.78
CA THR A 363 -4.82 10.52 6.36
C THR A 363 -4.58 11.80 5.56
N ALA A 364 -4.75 12.97 6.16
CA ALA A 364 -4.41 14.24 5.52
C ALA A 364 -2.90 14.40 5.35
N ALA A 365 -2.10 14.07 6.35
CA ALA A 365 -0.63 14.07 6.23
C ALA A 365 -0.15 13.15 5.11
N VAL A 366 -0.77 11.98 4.94
CA VAL A 366 -0.48 11.02 3.86
C VAL A 366 -0.64 11.65 2.48
N VAL A 367 -1.57 12.58 2.26
CA VAL A 367 -1.65 13.32 0.98
C VAL A 367 -0.37 14.11 0.72
N GLY A 368 0.18 14.77 1.73
CA GLY A 368 1.46 15.48 1.64
C GLY A 368 2.63 14.54 1.36
N VAL A 369 2.62 13.36 1.98
CA VAL A 369 3.63 12.30 1.76
C VAL A 369 3.60 11.80 0.32
N ILE A 370 2.42 11.50 -0.23
CA ILE A 370 2.28 11.02 -1.61
C ILE A 370 2.64 12.14 -2.61
N LEU A 371 2.35 13.40 -2.29
CA LEU A 371 2.80 14.53 -3.09
C LEU A 371 4.33 14.61 -3.14
N ASN A 372 5.01 14.42 -2.00
CA ASN A 372 6.46 14.34 -1.94
C ASN A 372 6.99 13.21 -2.86
N LEU A 373 6.39 12.03 -2.81
CA LEU A 373 6.73 10.90 -3.69
C LEU A 373 6.51 11.25 -5.17
N ALA A 374 5.39 11.89 -5.51
CA ALA A 374 5.08 12.27 -6.88
C ALA A 374 6.11 13.25 -7.44
N ILE A 375 6.57 14.22 -6.64
CA ILE A 375 7.61 15.17 -7.04
C ILE A 375 8.95 14.45 -7.17
N TRP A 376 9.32 13.61 -6.21
CA TRP A 376 10.56 12.83 -6.28
C TRP A 376 10.60 11.94 -7.52
N PHE A 377 9.50 11.23 -7.83
CA PHE A 377 9.37 10.44 -9.05
C PHE A 377 9.42 11.31 -10.31
N GLY A 378 8.71 12.44 -10.30
CA GLY A 378 8.74 13.38 -11.42
C GLY A 378 10.17 13.86 -11.75
N LEU A 379 10.94 14.17 -10.73
CA LEU A 379 12.34 14.57 -10.91
C LEU A 379 13.17 13.44 -11.54
N HIS A 380 13.04 12.20 -11.06
CA HIS A 380 13.86 11.07 -11.54
C HIS A 380 13.35 10.40 -12.84
N VAL A 381 12.10 10.68 -13.23
CA VAL A 381 11.54 10.21 -14.52
C VAL A 381 11.82 11.21 -15.63
N LEU A 382 11.64 12.51 -15.35
CA LEU A 382 11.72 13.56 -16.37
C LEU A 382 13.12 14.12 -16.56
N PHE A 383 14.01 13.96 -15.59
CA PHE A 383 15.39 14.52 -15.66
C PHE A 383 16.42 13.42 -15.44
N LYS A 384 17.45 13.40 -16.28
CA LYS A 384 18.56 12.44 -16.18
C LYS A 384 19.52 12.77 -15.01
N GLU A 385 19.55 14.02 -14.58
CA GLU A 385 20.41 14.51 -13.50
C GLU A 385 19.61 15.37 -12.51
N VAL A 386 19.64 14.98 -11.24
CA VAL A 386 19.04 15.70 -10.11
C VAL A 386 20.14 15.94 -9.09
N ARG A 387 20.31 17.18 -8.64
CA ARG A 387 21.30 17.56 -7.64
C ARG A 387 20.62 17.86 -6.31
N HIS A 388 21.21 17.38 -5.23
CA HIS A 388 20.81 17.79 -3.90
C HIS A 388 21.61 19.04 -3.50
N VAL A 389 20.90 20.10 -3.07
CA VAL A 389 21.48 21.35 -2.65
C VAL A 389 21.09 21.60 -1.20
N ASP A 390 22.06 21.55 -0.31
CA ASP A 390 21.87 21.92 1.10
C ASP A 390 21.87 23.45 1.22
N LEU A 391 20.69 24.01 1.43
CA LEU A 391 20.50 25.46 1.57
C LEU A 391 20.87 25.95 2.98
N PHE A 392 20.67 25.11 4.01
CA PHE A 392 21.01 25.43 5.39
C PHE A 392 21.42 24.15 6.15
N PRO A 393 22.70 23.73 6.03
CA PRO A 393 23.19 22.48 6.62
C PRO A 393 22.90 22.30 8.10
N PRO A 394 22.97 23.36 8.97
CA PRO A 394 22.74 23.19 10.41
C PRO A 394 21.35 22.66 10.80
N ILE A 395 20.34 22.89 9.96
CA ILE A 395 18.95 22.46 10.22
C ILE A 395 18.46 21.40 9.22
N GLY A 396 19.37 20.89 8.37
CA GLY A 396 19.03 19.88 7.36
C GLY A 396 18.05 20.38 6.29
N PHE A 397 18.05 21.70 6.00
CA PHE A 397 17.21 22.28 4.96
C PHE A 397 17.89 22.11 3.60
N GLY A 398 17.39 21.14 2.83
CA GLY A 398 17.90 20.80 1.50
C GLY A 398 16.80 20.75 0.44
N LEU A 399 17.21 20.77 -0.82
CA LEU A 399 16.31 20.72 -1.96
C LEU A 399 16.93 19.88 -3.08
N SER A 400 16.15 18.94 -3.62
CA SER A 400 16.48 18.23 -4.85
C SER A 400 16.11 19.10 -6.05
N VAL A 401 17.12 19.61 -6.78
CA VAL A 401 16.93 20.52 -7.92
C VAL A 401 17.28 19.77 -9.21
N PRO A 402 16.40 19.77 -10.23
CA PRO A 402 16.72 19.18 -11.51
C PRO A 402 17.72 20.03 -12.29
N VAL A 403 18.62 19.40 -13.01
CA VAL A 403 19.43 20.06 -14.02
C VAL A 403 18.59 20.23 -15.28
N TRP A 404 18.13 21.43 -15.56
CA TRP A 404 17.17 21.71 -16.65
C TRP A 404 17.62 21.22 -18.02
N SER A 405 18.94 21.26 -18.30
CA SER A 405 19.52 20.75 -19.56
C SER A 405 19.45 19.22 -19.67
N SER A 406 19.14 18.51 -18.59
CA SER A 406 18.99 17.05 -18.54
C SER A 406 17.55 16.57 -18.70
N LEU A 407 16.60 17.47 -19.00
CA LEU A 407 15.22 17.12 -19.26
C LEU A 407 15.12 16.11 -20.41
N ASP A 408 14.43 15.01 -20.18
CA ASP A 408 14.15 14.00 -21.22
C ASP A 408 12.82 14.33 -21.92
N PRO A 409 12.86 14.83 -23.16
CA PRO A 409 11.64 15.23 -23.88
C PRO A 409 10.72 14.04 -24.19
N ILE A 410 11.28 12.83 -24.36
CA ILE A 410 10.49 11.63 -24.65
C ILE A 410 9.75 11.18 -23.41
N ALA A 411 10.41 11.17 -22.25
CA ALA A 411 9.77 10.90 -20.96
C ALA A 411 8.64 11.90 -20.68
N LEU A 412 8.84 13.19 -21.00
CA LEU A 412 7.82 14.23 -20.84
C LEU A 412 6.61 13.98 -21.74
N VAL A 413 6.83 13.61 -23.01
CA VAL A 413 5.75 13.29 -23.96
C VAL A 413 4.98 12.05 -23.51
N LEU A 414 5.67 10.99 -23.09
CA LEU A 414 5.05 9.76 -22.60
C LEU A 414 4.24 10.03 -21.30
N PHE A 415 4.77 10.85 -20.39
CA PHE A 415 4.02 11.27 -19.20
C PHE A 415 2.77 12.06 -19.57
N ALA A 416 2.89 13.07 -20.45
CA ALA A 416 1.75 13.88 -20.87
C ALA A 416 0.68 13.04 -21.58
N ALA A 417 1.07 12.10 -22.45
CA ALA A 417 0.17 11.16 -23.10
C ALA A 417 -0.55 10.27 -22.08
N SER A 418 0.19 9.73 -21.09
CA SER A 418 -0.38 8.93 -20.01
C SER A 418 -1.36 9.73 -19.17
N ALA A 419 -1.04 10.99 -18.86
CA ALA A 419 -1.93 11.89 -18.14
C ALA A 419 -3.22 12.18 -18.94
N VAL A 420 -3.12 12.43 -20.24
CA VAL A 420 -4.29 12.60 -21.13
C VAL A 420 -5.15 11.33 -21.12
N MET A 421 -4.54 10.15 -21.26
CA MET A 421 -5.28 8.88 -21.22
C MET A 421 -6.03 8.68 -19.90
N LEU A 422 -5.44 9.04 -18.76
CA LEU A 422 -6.07 8.88 -17.44
C LEU A 422 -7.12 9.97 -17.18
N PHE A 423 -6.78 11.24 -17.36
CA PHE A 423 -7.62 12.37 -16.90
C PHE A 423 -8.69 12.79 -17.93
N VAL A 424 -8.36 12.73 -19.22
CA VAL A 424 -9.26 13.18 -20.30
C VAL A 424 -10.04 12.01 -20.88
N LEU A 425 -9.33 10.97 -21.34
CA LEU A 425 -9.95 9.79 -21.93
C LEU A 425 -10.52 8.82 -20.89
N LYS A 426 -10.18 9.01 -19.60
CA LYS A 426 -10.65 8.18 -18.48
C LYS A 426 -10.43 6.67 -18.73
N LEU A 427 -9.34 6.32 -19.37
CA LEU A 427 -8.95 4.93 -19.55
C LEU A 427 -8.58 4.31 -18.22
N GLY A 428 -8.84 3.02 -18.10
CA GLY A 428 -8.37 2.25 -16.92
C GLY A 428 -6.84 2.20 -16.87
N MET A 429 -6.30 1.91 -15.68
CA MET A 429 -4.86 1.85 -15.42
C MET A 429 -4.14 0.83 -16.33
N VAL A 430 -4.67 -0.38 -16.47
CA VAL A 430 -4.04 -1.45 -17.27
C VAL A 430 -3.83 -1.07 -18.75
N PRO A 431 -4.83 -0.55 -19.48
CA PRO A 431 -4.61 -0.05 -20.82
C PRO A 431 -3.55 1.06 -20.92
N VAL A 432 -3.53 1.99 -19.96
CA VAL A 432 -2.53 3.07 -19.94
C VAL A 432 -1.12 2.51 -19.77
N LEU A 433 -0.92 1.59 -18.83
CA LEU A 433 0.37 0.92 -18.65
C LEU A 433 0.81 0.15 -19.90
N ALA A 434 -0.09 -0.61 -20.52
CA ALA A 434 0.23 -1.40 -21.71
C ALA A 434 0.61 -0.50 -22.91
N ILE A 435 -0.16 0.57 -23.17
CA ILE A 435 0.11 1.51 -24.26
C ILE A 435 1.44 2.25 -24.01
N SER A 436 1.67 2.71 -22.79
CA SER A 436 2.89 3.44 -22.43
C SER A 436 4.13 2.55 -22.47
N ALA A 437 4.03 1.28 -22.04
CA ALA A 437 5.10 0.29 -22.19
C ALA A 437 5.46 0.06 -23.65
N ALA A 438 4.46 -0.16 -24.52
CA ALA A 438 4.68 -0.33 -25.96
C ALA A 438 5.29 0.92 -26.60
N ALA A 439 4.81 2.11 -26.23
CA ALA A 439 5.36 3.38 -26.73
C ALA A 439 6.81 3.61 -26.28
N GLY A 440 7.14 3.29 -25.02
CA GLY A 440 8.51 3.35 -24.51
C GLY A 440 9.46 2.36 -25.19
N PHE A 441 8.99 1.14 -25.45
CA PHE A 441 9.72 0.14 -26.22
C PHE A 441 10.03 0.64 -27.65
N LEU A 442 9.04 1.18 -28.36
CA LEU A 442 9.21 1.73 -29.72
C LEU A 442 10.17 2.94 -29.71
N ALA A 443 10.04 3.85 -28.73
CA ALA A 443 10.92 4.99 -28.60
C ALA A 443 12.39 4.56 -28.43
N GLN A 444 12.65 3.52 -27.63
CA GLN A 444 13.99 3.00 -27.43
C GLN A 444 14.59 2.37 -28.70
N ILE A 445 13.78 1.67 -29.49
CA ILE A 445 14.24 1.12 -30.78
C ILE A 445 14.65 2.24 -31.74
N VAL A 446 13.83 3.31 -31.83
CA VAL A 446 14.11 4.46 -32.71
C VAL A 446 15.34 5.24 -32.29
N LEU A 447 15.65 5.29 -30.98
CA LEU A 447 16.84 6.00 -30.44
C LEU A 447 18.15 5.23 -30.61
N ILE A 448 18.09 3.92 -30.82
CA ILE A 448 19.28 3.07 -31.01
C ILE A 448 19.68 3.00 -32.48
N GLN A 449 18.79 3.37 -33.41
CA GLN A 449 19.07 3.53 -34.83
C GLN A 449 19.63 4.93 -35.14
#